data_ad86d8e8d6deafb8287e632349ae6328
#
_entry.id   ad86d8e8d6deafb8287e632349ae6328
#
_cell.length_a   1.000
_cell.length_b   1.000
_cell.length_c   1.000
_cell.angle_alpha   90.00
_cell.angle_beta   90.00
_cell.angle_gamma   90.00
#
_symmetry.space_group_name_H-M   'P 1'
#
loop_
_entity.id
_entity.type
_entity.pdbx_description
1 polymer ?
#
loop_
_entity_poly.entity_id
_entity_poly.type
_entity_poly.pdbx_seq_one_letter_code
_entity_poly.pdbx_strand_id
1 'polypeptide(L)' 'MSKILIVEDEESIADLEKDYLEISDFEVTIENDGEKGLKTALSEEFDLIILDL' A
#
# COMPACT_ATOMS: atom_id res chain seq x y z
N MET A 1 9.19 1.46 12.64
CA MET A 1 8.96 1.91 11.26
C MET A 1 7.49 1.69 10.91
N SER A 2 6.84 2.70 10.38
CA SER A 2 5.41 2.60 10.06
C SER A 2 5.18 1.78 8.81
N LYS A 3 4.15 0.97 8.82
CA LYS A 3 3.76 0.12 7.70
C LYS A 3 2.54 0.70 7.00
N ILE A 4 2.64 0.84 5.69
CA ILE A 4 1.57 1.40 4.86
C ILE A 4 1.17 0.38 3.81
N LEU A 5 -0.13 0.15 3.67
CA LEU A 5 -0.68 -0.64 2.58
C LEU A 5 -1.27 0.32 1.55
N ILE A 6 -0.87 0.15 0.29
CA ILE A 6 -1.46 0.88 -0.83
C ILE A 6 -2.28 -0.11 -1.65
N VAL A 7 -3.57 0.17 -1.80
CA VAL A 7 -4.44 -0.59 -2.68
C VAL A 7 -4.77 0.30 -3.87
N GLU A 8 -4.10 0.06 -4.98
CA GLU A 8 -4.18 0.90 -6.18
C GLU A 8 -4.13 0.00 -7.42
N ASP A 9 -5.13 0.07 -8.28
CA ASP A 9 -5.22 -0.77 -9.47
C ASP A 9 -4.26 -0.36 -10.60
N GLU A 10 -3.78 0.88 -10.58
CA GLU A 10 -2.78 1.37 -11.53
C GLU A 10 -1.38 1.14 -10.98
N GLU A 11 -0.64 0.18 -11.55
CA GLU A 11 0.68 -0.18 -11.04
C GLU A 11 1.66 0.99 -11.06
N SER A 12 1.64 1.80 -12.10
CA SER A 12 2.58 2.94 -12.21
C SER A 12 2.32 3.98 -11.13
N ILE A 13 1.06 4.20 -10.77
CA ILE A 13 0.70 5.14 -9.71
C ILE A 13 1.10 4.56 -8.35
N ALA A 14 0.83 3.27 -8.14
CA ALA A 14 1.20 2.61 -6.89
C ALA A 14 2.72 2.66 -6.68
N ASP A 15 3.51 2.41 -7.73
CA ASP A 15 4.96 2.44 -7.65
C ASP A 15 5.48 3.85 -7.32
N LEU A 16 4.86 4.86 -7.90
CA LEU A 16 5.23 6.25 -7.63
C LEU A 16 4.96 6.61 -6.16
N GLU A 17 3.80 6.23 -5.66
CA GLU A 17 3.44 6.46 -4.26
C GLU A 17 4.37 5.70 -3.31
N LYS A 18 4.71 4.46 -3.65
CA LYS A 18 5.62 3.65 -2.86
C LYS A 18 6.99 4.30 -2.77
N ASP A 19 7.54 4.73 -3.92
CA ASP A 19 8.86 5.36 -3.95
C ASP A 19 8.88 6.59 -3.06
N TYR A 20 7.85 7.41 -3.15
CA TYR A 20 7.76 8.63 -2.34
C TYR A 20 7.72 8.32 -0.85
N LEU A 21 6.93 7.33 -0.46
CA LEU A 21 6.79 6.98 0.95
C LEU A 21 8.02 6.29 1.50
N GLU A 22 8.71 5.50 0.69
CA GLU A 22 9.94 4.82 1.11
C GLU A 22 11.08 5.82 1.36
N ILE A 23 11.10 6.93 0.64
CA ILE A 23 12.04 8.02 0.91
C ILE A 23 11.85 8.56 2.32
N SER A 24 10.62 8.52 2.83
CA SER A 24 10.28 8.98 4.18
C SER A 24 10.37 7.88 5.23
N ASP A 25 11.04 6.77 4.92
CA ASP A 25 11.28 5.63 5.82
C ASP A 25 10.03 4.82 6.18
N PHE A 26 9.00 4.88 5.36
CA PHE A 26 7.85 3.99 5.55
C PHE A 26 8.10 2.63 4.90
N GLU A 27 7.57 1.59 5.50
CA GLU A 27 7.55 0.26 4.89
C GLU A 27 6.24 0.13 4.11
N VAL A 28 6.33 -0.12 2.80
CA VAL A 28 5.17 -0.05 1.92
C VAL A 28 4.89 -1.40 1.27
N THR A 29 3.64 -1.82 1.35
CA THR A 29 3.13 -3.00 0.64
C THR A 29 2.10 -2.52 -0.38
N ILE A 30 2.17 -3.05 -1.61
CA ILE A 30 1.23 -2.70 -2.67
C ILE A 30 0.36 -3.90 -3.01
N GLU A 31 -0.94 -3.67 -3.13
CA GLU A 31 -1.87 -4.59 -3.76
C GLU A 31 -2.59 -3.85 -4.89
N ASN A 32 -2.66 -4.48 -6.06
CA ASN A 32 -3.27 -3.86 -7.23
C ASN A 32 -4.71 -4.30 -7.46
N ASP A 33 -5.28 -5.01 -6.51
CA ASP A 33 -6.62 -5.58 -6.58
C ASP A 33 -7.29 -5.35 -5.23
N GLY A 34 -8.50 -4.81 -5.24
CA GLY A 34 -9.25 -4.52 -4.02
C GLY A 34 -9.49 -5.75 -3.15
N GLU A 35 -9.77 -6.90 -3.77
CA GLU A 35 -10.00 -8.15 -3.04
C GLU A 35 -8.73 -8.62 -2.33
N LYS A 36 -7.61 -8.61 -3.04
CA LYS A 36 -6.32 -8.95 -2.44
C LYS A 36 -5.92 -7.92 -1.39
N GLY A 37 -6.20 -6.66 -1.66
CA GLY A 37 -5.94 -5.59 -0.69
C GLY A 37 -6.69 -5.82 0.61
N LEU A 38 -7.95 -6.23 0.52
CA LEU A 38 -8.73 -6.53 1.71
C LEU A 38 -8.12 -7.70 2.49
N LYS A 39 -7.75 -8.76 1.81
CA LYS A 39 -7.12 -9.92 2.46
C LYS A 39 -5.83 -9.53 3.16
N THR A 40 -4.99 -8.75 2.50
CA THR A 40 -3.73 -8.29 3.07
C THR A 40 -3.98 -7.38 4.28
N ALA A 41 -4.95 -6.49 4.18
CA ALA A 41 -5.29 -5.60 5.29
C ALA A 41 -5.76 -6.36 6.53
N LEU A 42 -6.44 -7.49 6.33
CA LEU A 42 -6.93 -8.31 7.43
C LEU A 42 -5.87 -9.26 7.99
N SER A 43 -4.83 -9.58 7.21
CA SER A 43 -3.81 -10.56 7.60
C SER A 43 -2.61 -9.93 8.27
N GLU A 44 -2.40 -8.63 8.13
CA GLU A 44 -1.26 -7.91 8.69
C GLU A 44 -1.71 -6.63 9.36
N GLU A 45 -0.86 -6.11 10.24
CA GLU A 45 -1.13 -4.81 10.86
C GLU A 45 -0.47 -3.71 10.03
N PHE A 46 -1.27 -2.71 9.68
CA PHE A 46 -0.78 -1.52 8.99
C PHE A 46 -1.14 -0.28 9.80
N ASP A 47 -0.26 0.70 9.78
CA ASP A 47 -0.50 1.98 10.45
C ASP A 47 -1.42 2.86 9.61
N LEU A 48 -1.38 2.67 8.28
CA LEU A 48 -2.20 3.44 7.35
C LEU A 48 -2.50 2.58 6.13
N ILE A 49 -3.71 2.71 5.61
CA ILE A 49 -4.12 2.06 4.37
C ILE A 49 -4.58 3.15 3.41
N ILE A 50 -3.95 3.19 2.24
CA ILE A 50 -4.33 4.10 1.16
C ILE A 50 -5.14 3.30 0.16
N LEU A 51 -6.40 3.67 -0.01
CA LEU A 51 -7.31 2.98 -0.91
C LEU A 51 -7.66 3.91 -2.06
N ASP A 52 -7.16 3.57 -3.24
CA ASP A 52 -7.33 4.41 -4.42
C ASP A 52 -7.63 3.50 -5.62
N LEU A 53 -8.91 3.21 -5.81
CA LEU A 53 -9.37 2.31 -6.87
C LEU A 53 -10.14 3.05 -7.97
#